data_98e4c8738db470688d05cf895868c238
#
_entry.id   98e4c8738db470688d05cf895868c238
#
_cell.length_a   1.000
_cell.length_b   1.000
_cell.length_c   1.000
_cell.angle_alpha   90.00
_cell.angle_beta   90.00
_cell.angle_gamma   90.00
#
_symmetry.space_group_name_H-M   'P 1'
#
loop_
_entity.id
_entity.type
_entity.pdbx_description
1 polymer ?
#
loop_
_entity_poly.entity_id
_entity_poly.type
_entity_poly.pdbx_seq_one_letter_code
_entity_poly.pdbx_strand_id
1 'polypeptide(L)'
;MFKKVFPLSSILFLRFLGLFLVLPVLSVYALELDGATPFLVGVIVGGYALTQAIFQVPFGSMSDKIGRKKTILFGLIIFLIGSLICAASTDIYTLMFGRFLQGAGAIGSVVTAMIADLVEEKTRGHAMAIMGGFIAMSFAVAMALGPVVASHFGISTIFLITAILALVAIVVLFTKVPTPPKIKHIYHGKTSTKEILKDPNLLGMIIINAMQKGLMTAAFVIIPIFLTKPEYGFGWERSELWMVYVPAMIAGLIAMGPAAILGEKKNIPKQIFMISIVLFIASFVMMGLTNSSAVFVTAVIFFFVAFNMMEPLVQSMISKFAKVHQKGAALGIANSVAYFMTFLGGTFAGLYLDFSGRAALGLTIGGIGVLWLVWTALKMKNPLRYSHLVIPQVEVDFDKLNALESEHIAEWFINETEEVVVIKYASEALEEDALKDKIKK
;
A
#
# COMPACT_ATOMS: atom_id res chain seq x y z
N MET A 1 9.89 -11.43 -19.55
CA MET A 1 9.32 -10.61 -18.47
C MET A 1 9.23 -11.39 -17.15
N PHE A 2 8.41 -12.46 -17.04
CA PHE A 2 8.14 -13.16 -15.77
C PHE A 2 9.42 -13.63 -15.02
N LYS A 3 10.38 -14.26 -15.71
CA LYS A 3 11.67 -14.69 -15.12
C LYS A 3 12.47 -13.58 -14.45
N LYS A 4 12.31 -12.32 -14.88
CA LYS A 4 13.01 -11.16 -14.30
C LYS A 4 12.23 -10.54 -13.13
N VAL A 5 10.91 -10.54 -13.20
CA VAL A 5 10.00 -9.92 -12.21
C VAL A 5 9.76 -10.83 -11.00
N PHE A 6 9.61 -12.12 -11.22
CA PHE A 6 9.29 -13.10 -10.18
C PHE A 6 10.27 -13.08 -8.98
N PRO A 7 11.61 -13.09 -9.16
CA PRO A 7 12.53 -13.08 -8.01
C PRO A 7 12.42 -11.80 -7.17
N LEU A 8 12.24 -10.64 -7.81
CA LEU A 8 12.09 -9.36 -7.12
C LEU A 8 10.75 -9.27 -6.37
N SER A 9 9.66 -9.75 -7.00
CA SER A 9 8.36 -9.85 -6.35
C SER A 9 8.39 -10.83 -5.16
N SER A 10 9.16 -11.92 -5.27
CA SER A 10 9.34 -12.87 -4.17
C SER A 10 10.08 -12.24 -2.98
N ILE A 11 11.07 -11.38 -3.20
CA ILE A 11 11.74 -10.62 -2.14
C ILE A 11 10.75 -9.74 -1.39
N LEU A 12 9.87 -9.03 -2.12
CA LEU A 12 8.82 -8.22 -1.48
C LEU A 12 7.81 -9.09 -0.75
N PHE A 13 7.38 -10.21 -1.34
CA PHE A 13 6.50 -11.17 -0.69
C PHE A 13 7.08 -11.62 0.66
N LEU A 14 8.32 -12.08 0.71
CA LEU A 14 8.98 -12.56 1.92
C LEU A 14 9.08 -11.46 2.98
N ARG A 15 9.47 -10.25 2.56
CA ARG A 15 9.57 -9.11 3.46
C ARG A 15 8.22 -8.69 4.03
N PHE A 16 7.20 -8.53 3.16
CA PHE A 16 5.87 -8.14 3.61
C PHE A 16 5.16 -9.24 4.37
N LEU A 17 5.38 -10.51 4.03
CA LEU A 17 4.89 -11.63 4.83
C LEU A 17 5.40 -11.52 6.28
N GLY A 18 6.71 -11.30 6.47
CA GLY A 18 7.28 -11.11 7.80
C GLY A 18 6.70 -9.90 8.54
N LEU A 19 6.46 -8.77 7.85
CA LEU A 19 5.85 -7.58 8.47
C LEU A 19 4.38 -7.80 8.85
N PHE A 20 3.64 -8.54 8.03
CA PHE A 20 2.20 -8.71 8.20
C PHE A 20 1.84 -9.86 9.15
N LEU A 21 2.68 -10.90 9.27
CA LEU A 21 2.44 -12.04 10.17
C LEU A 21 2.16 -11.62 11.62
N VAL A 22 2.80 -10.56 12.06
CA VAL A 22 2.67 -10.09 13.44
C VAL A 22 1.45 -9.19 13.65
N LEU A 23 0.92 -8.53 12.59
CA LEU A 23 -0.14 -7.52 12.71
C LEU A 23 -1.40 -8.01 13.43
N PRO A 24 -1.96 -9.21 13.12
CA PRO A 24 -3.22 -9.64 13.73
C PRO A 24 -3.11 -9.99 15.21
N VAL A 25 -1.92 -10.01 15.77
CA VAL A 25 -1.66 -10.48 17.16
C VAL A 25 -0.79 -9.53 17.98
N LEU A 26 -0.05 -8.64 17.34
CA LEU A 26 0.98 -7.81 17.97
C LEU A 26 0.45 -7.01 19.16
N SER A 27 -0.72 -6.40 19.01
CA SER A 27 -1.27 -5.52 20.05
C SER A 27 -1.57 -6.27 21.35
N VAL A 28 -2.04 -7.51 21.27
CA VAL A 28 -2.35 -8.32 22.46
C VAL A 28 -1.09 -8.77 23.18
N TYR A 29 -0.08 -9.22 22.43
CA TYR A 29 1.20 -9.65 23.04
C TYR A 29 2.02 -8.46 23.53
N ALA A 30 2.00 -7.33 22.83
CA ALA A 30 2.73 -6.13 23.24
C ALA A 30 2.18 -5.55 24.55
N LEU A 31 0.86 -5.68 24.83
CA LEU A 31 0.27 -5.26 26.11
C LEU A 31 0.77 -6.05 27.32
N GLU A 32 1.40 -7.20 27.13
CA GLU A 32 1.92 -8.04 28.21
C GLU A 32 3.40 -7.79 28.51
N LEU A 33 4.06 -6.96 27.74
CA LEU A 33 5.46 -6.61 27.96
C LEU A 33 5.61 -5.57 29.09
N ASP A 34 6.75 -5.62 29.76
CA ASP A 34 7.08 -4.65 30.80
C ASP A 34 7.02 -3.21 30.25
N GLY A 35 6.34 -2.34 30.99
CA GLY A 35 6.16 -0.93 30.63
C GLY A 35 5.12 -0.66 29.52
N ALA A 36 4.34 -1.68 29.13
CA ALA A 36 3.32 -1.51 28.08
C ALA A 36 2.15 -0.62 28.52
N THR A 37 1.74 0.24 27.61
CA THR A 37 0.47 0.98 27.66
C THR A 37 -0.22 0.84 26.31
N PRO A 38 -1.57 0.96 26.22
CA PRO A 38 -2.28 0.95 24.93
C PRO A 38 -1.72 1.97 23.94
N PHE A 39 -1.31 3.14 24.42
CA PHE A 39 -0.64 4.15 23.59
C PHE A 39 0.65 3.62 22.97
N LEU A 40 1.57 3.06 23.77
CA LEU A 40 2.84 2.50 23.27
C LEU A 40 2.61 1.33 22.33
N VAL A 41 1.61 0.50 22.59
CA VAL A 41 1.21 -0.58 21.68
C VAL A 41 0.78 -0.02 20.32
N GLY A 42 -0.03 1.04 20.31
CA GLY A 42 -0.41 1.73 19.07
C GLY A 42 0.80 2.27 18.31
N VAL A 43 1.77 2.87 19.02
CA VAL A 43 3.04 3.33 18.46
C VAL A 43 3.84 2.17 17.83
N ILE A 44 3.89 1.00 18.48
CA ILE A 44 4.64 -0.17 18.00
C ILE A 44 4.00 -0.79 16.77
N VAL A 45 2.67 -0.93 16.76
CA VAL A 45 1.95 -1.51 15.62
C VAL A 45 2.18 -0.68 14.35
N GLY A 46 2.16 0.65 14.47
CA GLY A 46 2.42 1.58 13.37
C GLY A 46 3.90 1.96 13.17
N GLY A 47 4.77 1.66 14.15
CA GLY A 47 6.11 2.23 14.23
C GLY A 47 7.03 1.93 13.05
N TYR A 48 6.95 0.72 12.51
CA TYR A 48 7.71 0.36 11.31
C TYR A 48 7.36 1.27 10.12
N ALA A 49 6.13 1.74 10.04
CA ALA A 49 5.67 2.56 8.93
C ALA A 49 6.21 4.00 9.02
N LEU A 50 6.40 4.54 10.22
CA LEU A 50 7.01 5.86 10.40
C LEU A 50 8.43 5.90 9.80
N THR A 51 9.27 4.95 10.18
CA THR A 51 10.64 4.89 9.66
C THR A 51 10.66 4.54 8.17
N GLN A 52 9.74 3.69 7.70
CA GLN A 52 9.59 3.42 6.28
C GLN A 52 9.20 4.69 5.49
N ALA A 53 8.30 5.53 6.01
CA ALA A 53 7.96 6.82 5.38
C ALA A 53 9.18 7.73 5.24
N ILE A 54 9.99 7.82 6.31
CA ILE A 54 11.19 8.67 6.35
C ILE A 54 12.27 8.17 5.40
N PHE A 55 12.55 6.85 5.42
CA PHE A 55 13.68 6.27 4.68
C PHE A 55 13.35 5.87 3.24
N GLN A 56 12.09 5.88 2.80
CA GLN A 56 11.71 5.48 1.45
C GLN A 56 12.39 6.30 0.35
N VAL A 57 12.40 7.62 0.50
CA VAL A 57 13.05 8.54 -0.45
C VAL A 57 14.57 8.45 -0.39
N PRO A 58 15.22 8.50 0.79
CA PRO A 58 16.66 8.26 0.92
C PRO A 58 17.14 6.94 0.29
N PHE A 59 16.42 5.83 0.50
CA PHE A 59 16.76 4.55 -0.11
C PHE A 59 16.64 4.58 -1.64
N GLY A 60 15.59 5.24 -2.16
CA GLY A 60 15.46 5.48 -3.60
C GLY A 60 16.69 6.20 -4.17
N SER A 61 17.02 7.34 -3.61
CA SER A 61 18.19 8.14 -4.03
C SER A 61 19.52 7.41 -3.85
N MET A 62 19.68 6.66 -2.76
CA MET A 62 20.87 5.83 -2.52
C MET A 62 21.01 4.76 -3.61
N SER A 63 19.89 4.14 -4.03
CA SER A 63 19.89 3.09 -5.03
C SER A 63 20.31 3.58 -6.42
N ASP A 64 20.09 4.85 -6.73
CA ASP A 64 20.56 5.47 -7.97
C ASP A 64 22.07 5.69 -7.95
N LYS A 65 22.67 5.93 -6.78
CA LYS A 65 24.10 6.19 -6.60
C LYS A 65 24.94 4.92 -6.48
N ILE A 66 24.59 4.03 -5.53
CA ILE A 66 25.39 2.83 -5.22
C ILE A 66 24.89 1.56 -5.91
N GLY A 67 23.74 1.65 -6.58
CA GLY A 67 23.12 0.57 -7.35
C GLY A 67 21.99 -0.15 -6.59
N ARG A 68 21.01 -0.66 -7.35
CA ARG A 68 19.77 -1.28 -6.84
C ARG A 68 20.03 -2.45 -5.90
N LYS A 69 20.85 -3.44 -6.34
CA LYS A 69 21.12 -4.65 -5.55
C LYS A 69 21.79 -4.36 -4.20
N LYS A 70 22.76 -3.46 -4.17
CA LYS A 70 23.47 -3.11 -2.92
C LYS A 70 22.52 -2.45 -1.92
N THR A 71 21.64 -1.58 -2.42
CA THR A 71 20.66 -0.90 -1.58
C THR A 71 19.60 -1.85 -1.03
N ILE A 72 19.12 -2.80 -1.86
CA ILE A 72 18.19 -3.85 -1.41
C ILE A 72 18.85 -4.72 -0.34
N LEU A 73 20.11 -5.13 -0.53
CA LEU A 73 20.85 -5.90 0.46
C LEU A 73 20.96 -5.15 1.80
N PHE A 74 21.36 -3.88 1.75
CA PHE A 74 21.48 -3.05 2.95
C PHE A 74 20.16 -2.94 3.70
N GLY A 75 19.04 -2.71 3.00
CA GLY A 75 17.72 -2.65 3.63
C GLY A 75 17.26 -4.00 4.21
N LEU A 76 17.56 -5.12 3.54
CA LEU A 76 17.25 -6.46 4.07
C LEU A 76 18.08 -6.80 5.32
N ILE A 77 19.35 -6.35 5.40
CA ILE A 77 20.17 -6.52 6.60
C ILE A 77 19.59 -5.72 7.77
N ILE A 78 19.20 -4.46 7.57
CA ILE A 78 18.53 -3.64 8.59
C ILE A 78 17.24 -4.33 9.05
N PHE A 79 16.44 -4.83 8.13
CA PHE A 79 15.19 -5.54 8.42
C PHE A 79 15.44 -6.82 9.22
N LEU A 80 16.48 -7.60 8.88
CA LEU A 80 16.92 -8.79 9.60
C LEU A 80 17.31 -8.46 11.05
N ILE A 81 18.18 -7.45 11.23
CA ILE A 81 18.63 -7.04 12.57
C ILE A 81 17.45 -6.58 13.41
N GLY A 82 16.56 -5.74 12.86
CA GLY A 82 15.34 -5.30 13.54
C GLY A 82 14.44 -6.47 13.93
N SER A 83 14.34 -7.50 13.10
CA SER A 83 13.55 -8.71 13.39
C SER A 83 14.15 -9.54 14.53
N LEU A 84 15.47 -9.67 14.58
CA LEU A 84 16.17 -10.36 15.66
C LEU A 84 16.03 -9.61 16.99
N ILE A 85 16.10 -8.27 16.98
CA ILE A 85 15.86 -7.44 18.17
C ILE A 85 14.43 -7.63 18.66
N CYS A 86 13.42 -7.61 17.76
CA CYS A 86 12.04 -7.87 18.13
C CYS A 86 11.85 -9.29 18.72
N ALA A 87 12.55 -10.29 18.18
CA ALA A 87 12.48 -11.67 18.67
C ALA A 87 13.04 -11.83 20.08
N ALA A 88 14.07 -11.05 20.40
CA ALA A 88 14.74 -11.06 21.72
C ALA A 88 14.14 -10.07 22.73
N SER A 89 13.12 -9.27 22.33
CA SER A 89 12.56 -8.24 23.20
C SER A 89 11.77 -8.84 24.37
N THR A 90 12.04 -8.33 25.57
CA THR A 90 11.33 -8.66 26.83
C THR A 90 10.54 -7.47 27.38
N ASP A 91 10.82 -6.27 26.88
CA ASP A 91 10.17 -5.01 27.24
C ASP A 91 9.64 -4.26 26.03
N ILE A 92 8.74 -3.32 26.27
CA ILE A 92 8.04 -2.57 25.23
C ILE A 92 8.98 -1.65 24.42
N TYR A 93 10.03 -1.10 25.03
CA TYR A 93 10.94 -0.15 24.39
C TYR A 93 11.90 -0.85 23.44
N THR A 94 12.41 -2.03 23.84
CA THR A 94 13.23 -2.89 22.96
C THR A 94 12.43 -3.36 21.75
N LEU A 95 11.17 -3.76 21.94
CA LEU A 95 10.27 -4.12 20.83
C LEU A 95 10.04 -2.92 19.90
N MET A 96 9.78 -1.75 20.46
CA MET A 96 9.58 -0.50 19.71
C MET A 96 10.81 -0.15 18.85
N PHE A 97 12.01 -0.22 19.42
CA PHE A 97 13.25 0.02 18.68
C PHE A 97 13.42 -0.97 17.52
N GLY A 98 13.20 -2.26 17.76
CA GLY A 98 13.24 -3.29 16.72
C GLY A 98 12.23 -3.02 15.59
N ARG A 99 11.01 -2.60 15.91
CA ARG A 99 9.97 -2.23 14.92
C ARG A 99 10.36 -1.02 14.07
N PHE A 100 10.92 0.01 14.69
CA PHE A 100 11.44 1.15 13.95
C PHE A 100 12.60 0.75 13.03
N LEU A 101 13.49 -0.11 13.50
CA LEU A 101 14.59 -0.60 12.68
C LEU A 101 14.10 -1.46 11.52
N GLN A 102 13.10 -2.34 11.72
CA GLN A 102 12.46 -3.08 10.63
C GLN A 102 11.96 -2.16 9.51
N GLY A 103 11.30 -1.05 9.87
CA GLY A 103 10.78 -0.08 8.90
C GLY A 103 11.89 0.69 8.18
N ALA A 104 13.01 0.99 8.86
CA ALA A 104 14.13 1.70 8.27
C ALA A 104 14.76 0.97 7.06
N GLY A 105 14.58 -0.36 6.96
CA GLY A 105 14.94 -1.14 5.77
C GLY A 105 13.97 -0.93 4.59
N ALA A 106 13.75 0.29 4.14
CA ALA A 106 12.71 0.72 3.20
C ALA A 106 13.02 0.36 1.73
N ILE A 107 13.08 -0.93 1.39
CA ILE A 107 13.44 -1.40 0.03
C ILE A 107 12.30 -1.33 -1.00
N GLY A 108 11.07 -1.05 -0.61
CA GLY A 108 9.90 -1.14 -1.51
C GLY A 108 10.05 -0.30 -2.78
N SER A 109 10.42 0.98 -2.66
CA SER A 109 10.67 1.87 -3.80
C SER A 109 11.83 1.40 -4.68
N VAL A 110 12.88 0.84 -4.07
CA VAL A 110 14.07 0.37 -4.78
C VAL A 110 13.76 -0.86 -5.62
N VAL A 111 12.99 -1.81 -5.07
CA VAL A 111 12.56 -3.01 -5.81
C VAL A 111 11.62 -2.63 -6.96
N THR A 112 10.68 -1.71 -6.71
CA THR A 112 9.79 -1.19 -7.75
C THR A 112 10.58 -0.54 -8.89
N ALA A 113 11.55 0.31 -8.57
CA ALA A 113 12.42 0.93 -9.56
C ALA A 113 13.25 -0.13 -10.32
N MET A 114 13.79 -1.12 -9.62
CA MET A 114 14.55 -2.19 -10.25
C MET A 114 13.70 -3.05 -11.20
N ILE A 115 12.45 -3.32 -10.87
CA ILE A 115 11.52 -4.00 -11.79
C ILE A 115 11.32 -3.14 -13.04
N ALA A 116 11.09 -1.83 -12.87
CA ALA A 116 10.92 -0.90 -13.98
C ALA A 116 12.16 -0.86 -14.89
N ASP A 117 13.38 -0.95 -14.31
CA ASP A 117 14.64 -0.97 -15.04
C ASP A 117 14.89 -2.30 -15.83
N LEU A 118 14.19 -3.39 -15.44
CA LEU A 118 14.39 -4.74 -16.04
C LEU A 118 13.37 -5.10 -17.11
N VAL A 119 12.27 -4.35 -17.24
CA VAL A 119 11.17 -4.62 -18.17
C VAL A 119 10.99 -3.48 -19.15
N GLU A 120 10.49 -3.81 -20.34
CA GLU A 120 10.13 -2.82 -21.36
C GLU A 120 8.93 -1.97 -20.90
N GLU A 121 8.86 -0.72 -21.36
CA GLU A 121 7.78 0.22 -21.01
C GLU A 121 6.38 -0.37 -21.24
N LYS A 122 6.20 -1.05 -22.39
CA LYS A 122 4.92 -1.68 -22.79
C LYS A 122 4.46 -2.76 -21.80
N THR A 123 5.38 -3.44 -21.12
CA THR A 123 5.07 -4.54 -20.17
C THR A 123 5.15 -4.12 -18.72
N ARG A 124 5.58 -2.88 -18.43
CA ARG A 124 5.78 -2.37 -17.06
C ARG A 124 4.53 -2.46 -16.20
N GLY A 125 3.36 -2.10 -16.75
CA GLY A 125 2.09 -2.22 -16.03
C GLY A 125 1.79 -3.65 -15.57
N HIS A 126 2.05 -4.63 -16.42
CA HIS A 126 1.90 -6.06 -16.10
C HIS A 126 2.89 -6.51 -15.01
N ALA A 127 4.12 -6.05 -15.06
CA ALA A 127 5.13 -6.36 -14.06
C ALA A 127 4.77 -5.80 -12.68
N MET A 128 4.23 -4.57 -12.63
CA MET A 128 3.75 -3.96 -11.38
C MET A 128 2.52 -4.68 -10.82
N ALA A 129 1.62 -5.17 -11.69
CA ALA A 129 0.47 -5.98 -11.26
C ALA A 129 0.90 -7.31 -10.64
N ILE A 130 1.90 -8.00 -11.21
CA ILE A 130 2.49 -9.22 -10.63
C ILE A 130 3.07 -8.89 -9.25
N MET A 131 3.86 -7.85 -9.11
CA MET A 131 4.43 -7.40 -7.84
C MET A 131 3.34 -7.12 -6.80
N GLY A 132 2.31 -6.39 -7.18
CA GLY A 132 1.15 -6.10 -6.31
C GLY A 132 0.43 -7.37 -5.86
N GLY A 133 0.26 -8.34 -6.75
CA GLY A 133 -0.32 -9.64 -6.43
C GLY A 133 0.49 -10.42 -5.39
N PHE A 134 1.82 -10.38 -5.46
CA PHE A 134 2.69 -10.98 -4.44
C PHE A 134 2.56 -10.31 -3.08
N ILE A 135 2.43 -8.98 -3.04
CA ILE A 135 2.20 -8.24 -1.78
C ILE A 135 0.83 -8.59 -1.19
N ALA A 136 -0.23 -8.63 -2.00
CA ALA A 136 -1.58 -9.01 -1.56
C ALA A 136 -1.61 -10.46 -1.04
N MET A 137 -0.94 -11.38 -1.73
CA MET A 137 -0.82 -12.77 -1.29
C MET A 137 -0.06 -12.88 0.03
N SER A 138 1.00 -12.09 0.24
CA SER A 138 1.72 -12.07 1.52
C SER A 138 0.82 -11.64 2.68
N PHE A 139 -0.05 -10.65 2.45
CA PHE A 139 -1.02 -10.18 3.43
C PHE A 139 -2.05 -11.27 3.75
N ALA A 140 -2.62 -11.94 2.73
CA ALA A 140 -3.59 -13.01 2.92
C ALA A 140 -3.00 -14.19 3.71
N VAL A 141 -1.79 -14.64 3.36
CA VAL A 141 -1.07 -15.71 4.06
C VAL A 141 -0.78 -15.30 5.51
N ALA A 142 -0.37 -14.06 5.74
CA ALA A 142 -0.08 -13.54 7.06
C ALA A 142 -1.31 -13.53 7.98
N MET A 143 -2.48 -13.13 7.46
CA MET A 143 -3.73 -13.12 8.23
C MET A 143 -4.18 -14.53 8.64
N ALA A 144 -3.90 -15.53 7.81
CA ALA A 144 -4.22 -16.92 8.11
C ALA A 144 -3.22 -17.54 9.10
N LEU A 145 -1.91 -17.34 8.89
CA LEU A 145 -0.87 -18.02 9.66
C LEU A 145 -0.47 -17.27 10.93
N GLY A 146 -0.55 -15.95 10.96
CA GLY A 146 -0.08 -15.13 12.08
C GLY A 146 -0.69 -15.55 13.42
N PRO A 147 -2.02 -15.59 13.57
CA PRO A 147 -2.66 -16.00 14.81
C PRO A 147 -2.34 -17.44 15.21
N VAL A 148 -2.28 -18.37 14.25
CA VAL A 148 -1.97 -19.78 14.50
C VAL A 148 -0.54 -19.95 15.02
N VAL A 149 0.43 -19.31 14.37
CA VAL A 149 1.84 -19.40 14.80
C VAL A 149 2.03 -18.73 16.16
N ALA A 150 1.42 -17.55 16.38
CA ALA A 150 1.54 -16.84 17.64
C ALA A 150 0.95 -17.61 18.82
N SER A 151 -0.22 -18.25 18.64
CA SER A 151 -0.90 -18.99 19.71
C SER A 151 -0.15 -20.25 20.14
N HIS A 152 0.53 -20.94 19.22
CA HIS A 152 1.26 -22.17 19.53
C HIS A 152 2.71 -21.94 19.94
N PHE A 153 3.38 -20.95 19.36
CA PHE A 153 4.83 -20.77 19.47
C PHE A 153 5.24 -19.41 20.05
N GLY A 154 4.27 -18.52 20.30
CA GLY A 154 4.52 -17.16 20.80
C GLY A 154 4.98 -16.18 19.72
N ILE A 155 4.97 -14.89 20.10
CA ILE A 155 5.29 -13.79 19.16
C ILE A 155 6.76 -13.75 18.75
N SER A 156 7.68 -14.12 19.66
CA SER A 156 9.12 -14.19 19.36
C SER A 156 9.40 -15.09 18.17
N THR A 157 8.67 -16.21 18.05
CA THR A 157 8.79 -17.13 16.90
C THR A 157 8.38 -16.47 15.60
N ILE A 158 7.35 -15.62 15.58
CA ILE A 158 6.98 -14.86 14.38
C ILE A 158 8.13 -13.94 13.93
N PHE A 159 8.78 -13.25 14.86
CA PHE A 159 9.93 -12.42 14.54
C PHE A 159 11.15 -13.22 14.10
N LEU A 160 11.39 -14.43 14.65
CA LEU A 160 12.42 -15.35 14.16
C LEU A 160 12.10 -15.83 12.73
N ILE A 161 10.85 -16.21 12.46
CA ILE A 161 10.40 -16.54 11.09
C ILE A 161 10.66 -15.35 10.16
N THR A 162 10.34 -14.13 10.59
CA THR A 162 10.59 -12.91 9.82
C THR A 162 12.09 -12.72 9.51
N ALA A 163 12.96 -13.01 10.48
CA ALA A 163 14.40 -12.97 10.28
C ALA A 163 14.87 -14.04 9.26
N ILE A 164 14.33 -15.25 9.33
CA ILE A 164 14.61 -16.32 8.36
C ILE A 164 14.13 -15.92 6.96
N LEU A 165 12.92 -15.35 6.84
CA LEU A 165 12.40 -14.85 5.55
C LEU A 165 13.29 -13.75 4.96
N ALA A 166 13.87 -12.87 5.79
CA ALA A 166 14.84 -11.87 5.35
C ALA A 166 16.13 -12.52 4.83
N LEU A 167 16.66 -13.56 5.48
CA LEU A 167 17.81 -14.32 5.01
C LEU A 167 17.51 -15.01 3.66
N VAL A 168 16.34 -15.64 3.52
CA VAL A 168 15.90 -16.24 2.26
C VAL A 168 15.81 -15.18 1.16
N ALA A 169 15.29 -13.99 1.46
CA ALA A 169 15.24 -12.87 0.51
C ALA A 169 16.64 -12.43 0.07
N ILE A 170 17.63 -12.41 0.98
CA ILE A 170 19.04 -12.12 0.65
C ILE A 170 19.60 -13.20 -0.27
N VAL A 171 19.35 -14.48 -0.02
CA VAL A 171 19.79 -15.57 -0.88
C VAL A 171 19.17 -15.44 -2.29
N VAL A 172 17.86 -15.16 -2.38
CA VAL A 172 17.17 -14.92 -3.66
C VAL A 172 17.77 -13.74 -4.40
N LEU A 173 18.11 -12.65 -3.69
CA LEU A 173 18.74 -11.46 -4.29
C LEU A 173 20.05 -11.80 -5.00
N PHE A 174 20.89 -12.64 -4.41
CA PHE A 174 22.18 -12.99 -5.01
C PHE A 174 22.08 -14.07 -6.09
N THR A 175 21.19 -15.05 -5.93
CA THR A 175 21.14 -16.24 -6.79
C THR A 175 20.21 -16.07 -8.01
N LYS A 176 19.13 -15.30 -7.88
CA LYS A 176 18.05 -15.26 -8.90
C LYS A 176 17.81 -13.88 -9.51
N VAL A 177 18.22 -12.80 -8.85
CA VAL A 177 17.99 -11.46 -9.36
C VAL A 177 19.08 -11.03 -10.34
N PRO A 178 18.74 -10.68 -11.61
CA PRO A 178 19.73 -10.17 -12.56
C PRO A 178 20.22 -8.77 -12.15
N THR A 179 21.41 -8.39 -12.62
CA THR A 179 21.87 -7.00 -12.47
C THR A 179 21.19 -6.14 -13.52
N PRO A 180 20.50 -5.04 -13.15
CA PRO A 180 19.84 -4.19 -14.13
C PRO A 180 20.87 -3.47 -15.02
N PRO A 181 20.54 -3.23 -16.29
CA PRO A 181 21.32 -2.34 -17.13
C PRO A 181 21.25 -0.92 -16.56
N LYS A 182 22.31 -0.12 -16.77
CA LYS A 182 22.27 1.31 -16.45
C LYS A 182 21.46 2.03 -17.54
N ILE A 183 20.17 2.24 -17.28
CA ILE A 183 19.30 2.96 -18.20
C ILE A 183 19.31 4.44 -17.79
N LYS A 184 19.64 5.32 -18.72
CA LYS A 184 19.46 6.77 -18.57
C LYS A 184 18.16 7.15 -19.27
N HIS A 185 17.13 7.49 -18.48
CA HIS A 185 15.93 8.12 -19.02
C HIS A 185 16.13 9.63 -19.09
N ILE A 186 15.94 10.20 -20.27
CA ILE A 186 15.89 11.66 -20.45
C ILE A 186 14.42 12.04 -20.52
N TYR A 187 13.89 12.54 -19.42
CA TYR A 187 12.53 13.10 -19.39
C TYR A 187 12.59 14.59 -19.69
N HIS A 188 11.81 15.05 -20.67
CA HIS A 188 11.59 16.48 -20.95
C HIS A 188 10.57 17.05 -19.95
N GLY A 189 10.96 17.21 -18.70
CA GLY A 189 10.12 17.82 -17.66
C GLY A 189 10.73 17.66 -16.28
N LYS A 190 10.75 18.74 -15.50
CA LYS A 190 11.13 18.67 -14.08
C LYS A 190 9.92 18.22 -13.28
N THR A 191 10.03 17.08 -12.62
CA THR A 191 9.01 16.62 -11.68
C THR A 191 8.99 17.53 -10.47
N SER A 192 7.88 18.23 -10.26
CA SER A 192 7.69 19.10 -9.08
C SER A 192 6.71 18.47 -8.10
N THR A 193 7.17 18.17 -6.88
CA THR A 193 6.30 17.73 -5.77
C THR A 193 5.13 18.69 -5.55
N LYS A 194 5.37 20.01 -5.74
CA LYS A 194 4.37 21.04 -5.57
C LYS A 194 3.23 20.94 -6.60
N GLU A 195 3.53 20.54 -7.83
CA GLU A 195 2.50 20.31 -8.88
C GLU A 195 1.63 19.09 -8.53
N ILE A 196 2.24 18.00 -8.07
CA ILE A 196 1.52 16.79 -7.65
C ILE A 196 0.53 17.11 -6.52
N LEU A 197 0.97 17.88 -5.51
CA LEU A 197 0.12 18.25 -4.37
C LEU A 197 -0.93 19.32 -4.70
N LYS A 198 -0.76 20.06 -5.79
CA LYS A 198 -1.75 21.04 -6.27
C LYS A 198 -2.83 20.40 -7.16
N ASP A 199 -2.58 19.24 -7.74
CA ASP A 199 -3.59 18.52 -8.52
C ASP A 199 -4.68 17.96 -7.59
N PRO A 200 -5.95 18.40 -7.72
CA PRO A 200 -7.02 17.97 -6.81
C PRO A 200 -7.30 16.46 -6.87
N ASN A 201 -7.11 15.83 -8.04
CA ASN A 201 -7.36 14.40 -8.21
C ASN A 201 -6.25 13.58 -7.55
N LEU A 202 -4.97 13.97 -7.75
CA LEU A 202 -3.84 13.33 -7.10
C LEU A 202 -3.88 13.51 -5.58
N LEU A 203 -4.17 14.73 -5.11
CA LEU A 203 -4.35 15.00 -3.68
C LEU A 203 -5.47 14.14 -3.09
N GLY A 204 -6.59 14.00 -3.84
CA GLY A 204 -7.70 13.14 -3.45
C GLY A 204 -7.28 11.69 -3.28
N MET A 205 -6.52 11.17 -4.19
CA MET A 205 -6.02 9.79 -4.13
C MET A 205 -4.98 9.59 -3.00
N ILE A 206 -4.14 10.60 -2.74
CA ILE A 206 -3.22 10.59 -1.60
C ILE A 206 -3.98 10.50 -0.28
N ILE A 207 -5.06 11.28 -0.12
CA ILE A 207 -5.91 11.26 1.07
C ILE A 207 -6.62 9.90 1.21
N ILE A 208 -7.18 9.35 0.12
CA ILE A 208 -7.84 8.03 0.14
C ILE A 208 -6.86 6.94 0.57
N ASN A 209 -5.66 6.91 -0.02
CA ASN A 209 -4.60 5.95 0.36
C ASN A 209 -4.20 6.09 1.83
N ALA A 210 -4.00 7.32 2.28
CA ALA A 210 -3.63 7.65 3.65
C ALA A 210 -4.68 7.20 4.67
N MET A 211 -5.94 7.53 4.45
CA MET A 211 -7.05 7.15 5.32
C MET A 211 -7.23 5.63 5.38
N GLN A 212 -7.20 4.95 4.23
CA GLN A 212 -7.28 3.50 4.17
C GLN A 212 -6.19 2.82 5.02
N LYS A 213 -4.93 3.26 4.90
CA LYS A 213 -3.81 2.66 5.63
C LYS A 213 -3.81 3.02 7.11
N GLY A 214 -4.22 4.24 7.47
CA GLY A 214 -4.41 4.63 8.87
C GLY A 214 -5.50 3.80 9.55
N LEU A 215 -6.65 3.63 8.92
CA LEU A 215 -7.74 2.80 9.43
C LEU A 215 -7.35 1.32 9.53
N MET A 216 -6.55 0.82 8.58
CA MET A 216 -6.00 -0.53 8.66
C MET A 216 -5.21 -0.74 9.96
N THR A 217 -4.32 0.16 10.28
CA THR A 217 -3.48 0.02 11.48
C THR A 217 -4.29 0.20 12.75
N ALA A 218 -5.24 1.16 12.78
CA ALA A 218 -6.17 1.30 13.89
C ALA A 218 -6.95 -0.01 14.14
N ALA A 219 -7.46 -0.65 13.08
CA ALA A 219 -8.15 -1.93 13.19
C ALA A 219 -7.25 -3.04 13.76
N PHE A 220 -5.97 -3.12 13.33
CA PHE A 220 -5.02 -4.11 13.88
C PHE A 220 -4.58 -3.82 15.32
N VAL A 221 -4.76 -2.61 15.81
CA VAL A 221 -4.62 -2.33 17.26
C VAL A 221 -5.85 -2.82 18.01
N ILE A 222 -7.05 -2.47 17.57
CA ILE A 222 -8.27 -2.65 18.37
C ILE A 222 -8.91 -4.03 18.22
N ILE A 223 -8.92 -4.63 17.02
CA ILE A 223 -9.62 -5.91 16.79
C ILE A 223 -9.12 -7.01 17.73
N PRO A 224 -7.80 -7.31 17.80
CA PRO A 224 -7.34 -8.38 18.66
C PRO A 224 -7.52 -8.05 20.15
N ILE A 225 -7.37 -6.80 20.57
CA ILE A 225 -7.60 -6.37 21.95
C ILE A 225 -9.06 -6.58 22.33
N PHE A 226 -9.99 -6.12 21.51
CA PHE A 226 -11.44 -6.23 21.81
C PHE A 226 -11.92 -7.68 21.80
N LEU A 227 -11.33 -8.54 20.99
CA LEU A 227 -11.66 -9.96 20.99
C LEU A 227 -11.15 -10.68 22.23
N THR A 228 -9.88 -10.42 22.65
CA THR A 228 -9.21 -11.28 23.63
C THR A 228 -9.16 -10.75 25.06
N LYS A 229 -9.18 -9.42 25.26
CA LYS A 229 -9.07 -8.82 26.60
C LYS A 229 -10.46 -8.55 27.18
N PRO A 230 -10.88 -9.23 28.29
CA PRO A 230 -12.21 -9.07 28.87
C PRO A 230 -12.51 -7.63 29.31
N GLU A 231 -11.50 -6.90 29.78
CA GLU A 231 -11.64 -5.49 30.19
C GLU A 231 -12.03 -4.55 29.05
N TYR A 232 -11.75 -4.95 27.80
CA TYR A 232 -12.10 -4.15 26.60
C TYR A 232 -13.22 -4.78 25.78
N GLY A 233 -13.48 -6.10 25.90
CA GLY A 233 -14.44 -6.77 25.03
C GLY A 233 -14.86 -8.18 25.43
N PHE A 234 -14.57 -9.19 24.60
CA PHE A 234 -15.23 -10.48 24.62
C PHE A 234 -14.48 -11.60 25.37
N GLY A 235 -13.19 -11.46 25.60
CA GLY A 235 -12.39 -12.47 26.34
C GLY A 235 -12.16 -13.77 25.58
N TRP A 236 -12.08 -13.76 24.25
CA TRP A 236 -11.78 -14.92 23.45
C TRP A 236 -10.32 -15.37 23.65
N GLU A 237 -10.06 -16.65 23.39
CA GLU A 237 -8.69 -17.13 23.36
C GLU A 237 -7.93 -16.59 22.13
N ARG A 238 -6.63 -16.37 22.29
CA ARG A 238 -5.77 -15.91 21.18
C ARG A 238 -5.73 -16.92 20.03
N SER A 239 -5.88 -18.19 20.36
CA SER A 239 -5.99 -19.29 19.39
C SER A 239 -7.20 -19.17 18.48
N GLU A 240 -8.25 -18.44 18.88
CA GLU A 240 -9.49 -18.28 18.11
C GLU A 240 -9.45 -17.10 17.12
N LEU A 241 -8.45 -16.22 17.18
CA LEU A 241 -8.36 -15.04 16.30
C LEU A 241 -8.38 -15.38 14.80
N TRP A 242 -7.83 -16.54 14.39
CA TRP A 242 -7.88 -16.98 13.00
C TRP A 242 -9.32 -17.21 12.51
N MET A 243 -10.24 -17.60 13.40
CA MET A 243 -11.66 -17.79 13.05
C MET A 243 -12.34 -16.48 12.62
N VAL A 244 -11.77 -15.34 12.98
CA VAL A 244 -12.23 -14.02 12.56
C VAL A 244 -11.49 -13.54 11.33
N TYR A 245 -10.16 -13.61 11.34
CA TYR A 245 -9.34 -13.06 10.26
C TYR A 245 -9.45 -13.83 8.96
N VAL A 246 -9.51 -15.18 9.00
CA VAL A 246 -9.56 -16.00 7.80
C VAL A 246 -10.86 -15.79 7.01
N PRO A 247 -12.06 -15.90 7.62
CA PRO A 247 -13.30 -15.60 6.91
C PRO A 247 -13.40 -14.15 6.43
N ALA A 248 -12.95 -13.20 7.24
CA ALA A 248 -12.94 -11.79 6.87
C ALA A 248 -12.03 -11.53 5.66
N MET A 249 -10.84 -12.15 5.64
CA MET A 249 -9.92 -12.05 4.51
C MET A 249 -10.48 -12.71 3.23
N ILE A 250 -11.11 -13.87 3.35
CA ILE A 250 -11.77 -14.55 2.21
C ILE A 250 -12.88 -13.66 1.65
N ALA A 251 -13.75 -13.09 2.50
CA ALA A 251 -14.81 -12.17 2.07
C ALA A 251 -14.21 -10.93 1.36
N GLY A 252 -13.13 -10.37 1.91
CA GLY A 252 -12.42 -9.26 1.29
C GLY A 252 -11.84 -9.60 -0.08
N LEU A 253 -11.20 -10.76 -0.23
CA LEU A 253 -10.64 -11.21 -1.51
C LEU A 253 -11.73 -11.47 -2.56
N ILE A 254 -12.88 -12.03 -2.15
CA ILE A 254 -14.04 -12.20 -3.04
C ILE A 254 -14.55 -10.85 -3.53
N ALA A 255 -14.62 -9.85 -2.66
CA ALA A 255 -15.08 -8.50 -3.01
C ALA A 255 -14.08 -7.72 -3.89
N MET A 256 -12.78 -8.02 -3.78
CA MET A 256 -11.70 -7.33 -4.51
C MET A 256 -11.86 -7.47 -6.03
N GLY A 257 -12.18 -8.67 -6.54
CA GLY A 257 -12.31 -8.92 -7.98
C GLY A 257 -13.39 -8.07 -8.65
N PRO A 258 -14.66 -8.16 -8.21
CA PRO A 258 -15.74 -7.31 -8.72
C PRO A 258 -15.45 -5.80 -8.59
N ALA A 259 -14.88 -5.36 -7.45
CA ALA A 259 -14.52 -3.96 -7.23
C ALA A 259 -13.48 -3.48 -8.25
N ALA A 260 -12.43 -4.26 -8.51
CA ALA A 260 -11.42 -3.94 -9.52
C ALA A 260 -12.04 -3.88 -10.93
N ILE A 261 -12.88 -4.84 -11.31
CA ILE A 261 -13.54 -4.87 -12.62
C ILE A 261 -14.48 -3.66 -12.79
N LEU A 262 -15.31 -3.37 -11.82
CA LEU A 262 -16.24 -2.24 -11.89
C LEU A 262 -15.48 -0.90 -11.90
N GLY A 263 -14.49 -0.75 -11.04
CA GLY A 263 -13.69 0.47 -10.96
C GLY A 263 -12.87 0.73 -12.22
N GLU A 264 -12.25 -0.32 -12.79
CA GLU A 264 -11.36 -0.19 -13.95
C GLU A 264 -12.12 -0.21 -15.28
N LYS A 265 -12.93 -1.25 -15.54
CA LYS A 265 -13.59 -1.44 -16.85
C LYS A 265 -14.81 -0.55 -17.02
N LYS A 266 -15.63 -0.38 -15.94
CA LYS A 266 -16.81 0.52 -16.00
C LYS A 266 -16.48 1.97 -15.66
N ASN A 267 -15.25 2.25 -15.25
CA ASN A 267 -14.76 3.59 -14.90
C ASN A 267 -15.56 4.28 -13.78
N ILE A 268 -15.93 3.51 -12.75
CA ILE A 268 -16.67 4.00 -11.58
C ILE A 268 -15.90 3.87 -10.26
N PRO A 269 -14.58 4.21 -10.19
CA PRO A 269 -13.80 4.05 -8.97
C PRO A 269 -14.33 4.91 -7.80
N LYS A 270 -14.86 6.10 -8.08
CA LYS A 270 -15.45 6.97 -7.06
C LYS A 270 -16.55 6.26 -6.29
N GLN A 271 -17.47 5.59 -6.99
CA GLN A 271 -18.59 4.87 -6.37
C GLN A 271 -18.08 3.71 -5.50
N ILE A 272 -17.05 2.97 -5.96
CA ILE A 272 -16.43 1.90 -5.18
C ILE A 272 -15.79 2.46 -3.91
N PHE A 273 -15.06 3.59 -4.00
CA PHE A 273 -14.49 4.23 -2.82
C PHE A 273 -15.57 4.69 -1.84
N MET A 274 -16.66 5.29 -2.31
CA MET A 274 -17.76 5.71 -1.45
C MET A 274 -18.41 4.53 -0.72
N ILE A 275 -18.69 3.43 -1.42
CA ILE A 275 -19.22 2.20 -0.80
C ILE A 275 -18.26 1.68 0.26
N SER A 276 -16.97 1.62 -0.05
CA SER A 276 -15.95 1.16 0.89
C SER A 276 -15.86 2.07 2.13
N ILE A 277 -15.97 3.39 1.97
CA ILE A 277 -15.96 4.33 3.09
C ILE A 277 -17.20 4.11 3.99
N VAL A 278 -18.39 3.89 3.40
CA VAL A 278 -19.61 3.55 4.16
C VAL A 278 -19.43 2.26 4.97
N LEU A 279 -18.82 1.23 4.36
CA LEU A 279 -18.49 -0.01 5.05
C LEU A 279 -17.48 0.19 6.17
N PHE A 280 -16.46 1.04 6.00
CA PHE A 280 -15.53 1.41 7.08
C PHE A 280 -16.25 2.11 8.24
N ILE A 281 -17.12 3.08 7.94
CA ILE A 281 -17.93 3.78 8.96
C ILE A 281 -18.76 2.76 9.75
N ALA A 282 -19.52 1.92 9.04
CA ALA A 282 -20.35 0.89 9.66
C ALA A 282 -19.51 -0.06 10.53
N SER A 283 -18.37 -0.51 10.01
CA SER A 283 -17.45 -1.40 10.71
C SER A 283 -16.98 -0.80 12.04
N PHE A 284 -16.38 0.39 12.04
CA PHE A 284 -15.84 0.99 13.26
C PHE A 284 -16.93 1.38 14.26
N VAL A 285 -18.08 1.88 13.81
CA VAL A 285 -19.21 2.19 14.67
C VAL A 285 -19.78 0.91 15.32
N MET A 286 -19.96 -0.16 14.53
CA MET A 286 -20.40 -1.46 15.06
C MET A 286 -19.38 -2.03 16.04
N MET A 287 -18.08 -2.05 15.71
CA MET A 287 -17.02 -2.52 16.63
C MET A 287 -17.00 -1.72 17.93
N GLY A 288 -17.25 -0.42 17.88
CA GLY A 288 -17.26 0.45 19.06
C GLY A 288 -18.46 0.25 19.97
N LEU A 289 -19.65 0.04 19.41
CA LEU A 289 -20.92 0.06 20.15
C LEU A 289 -21.46 -1.32 20.53
N THR A 290 -21.08 -2.40 19.84
CA THR A 290 -21.69 -3.70 20.05
C THR A 290 -21.19 -4.41 21.30
N ASN A 291 -22.09 -5.12 21.98
CA ASN A 291 -21.76 -6.09 23.03
C ASN A 291 -21.92 -7.54 22.55
N SER A 292 -22.24 -7.76 21.28
CA SER A 292 -22.36 -9.08 20.68
C SER A 292 -21.11 -9.42 19.87
N SER A 293 -20.47 -10.55 20.18
CA SER A 293 -19.30 -11.04 19.44
C SER A 293 -19.64 -11.32 17.97
N ALA A 294 -20.83 -11.81 17.65
CA ALA A 294 -21.25 -12.06 16.28
C ALA A 294 -21.35 -10.76 15.45
N VAL A 295 -21.91 -9.69 16.06
CA VAL A 295 -21.99 -8.37 15.41
C VAL A 295 -20.56 -7.80 15.24
N PHE A 296 -19.67 -8.00 16.21
CA PHE A 296 -18.31 -7.56 16.12
C PHE A 296 -17.56 -8.27 14.98
N VAL A 297 -17.69 -9.60 14.87
CA VAL A 297 -17.12 -10.37 13.76
C VAL A 297 -17.66 -9.91 12.40
N THR A 298 -18.96 -9.63 12.31
CA THR A 298 -19.57 -9.06 11.10
C THR A 298 -18.95 -7.71 10.75
N ALA A 299 -18.72 -6.87 11.75
CA ALA A 299 -18.04 -5.57 11.56
C ALA A 299 -16.59 -5.73 11.04
N VAL A 300 -15.86 -6.74 11.54
CA VAL A 300 -14.52 -7.05 11.03
C VAL A 300 -14.59 -7.53 9.57
N ILE A 301 -15.58 -8.32 9.20
CA ILE A 301 -15.79 -8.72 7.80
C ILE A 301 -16.04 -7.48 6.92
N PHE A 302 -16.88 -6.54 7.34
CA PHE A 302 -17.10 -5.28 6.61
C PHE A 302 -15.82 -4.49 6.43
N PHE A 303 -14.98 -4.43 7.47
CA PHE A 303 -13.68 -3.79 7.40
C PHE A 303 -12.80 -4.41 6.30
N PHE A 304 -12.65 -5.74 6.28
CA PHE A 304 -11.81 -6.42 5.28
C PHE A 304 -12.38 -6.32 3.87
N VAL A 305 -13.70 -6.35 3.71
CA VAL A 305 -14.37 -6.13 2.42
C VAL A 305 -14.06 -4.71 1.92
N ALA A 306 -14.26 -3.68 2.76
CA ALA A 306 -13.97 -2.30 2.41
C ALA A 306 -12.50 -2.09 2.02
N PHE A 307 -11.59 -2.63 2.82
CA PHE A 307 -10.15 -2.53 2.60
C PHE A 307 -9.73 -3.14 1.25
N ASN A 308 -10.15 -4.39 1.01
CA ASN A 308 -9.77 -5.11 -0.21
C ASN A 308 -10.44 -4.57 -1.48
N MET A 309 -11.64 -3.99 -1.39
CA MET A 309 -12.27 -3.30 -2.53
C MET A 309 -11.45 -2.08 -2.99
N MET A 310 -10.85 -1.35 -2.06
CA MET A 310 -10.07 -0.15 -2.36
C MET A 310 -8.65 -0.46 -2.86
N GLU A 311 -8.02 -1.50 -2.32
CA GLU A 311 -6.59 -1.76 -2.49
C GLU A 311 -6.11 -1.78 -3.95
N PRO A 312 -6.75 -2.52 -4.90
CA PRO A 312 -6.30 -2.53 -6.28
C PRO A 312 -6.53 -1.20 -7.00
N LEU A 313 -7.56 -0.46 -6.60
CA LEU A 313 -7.95 0.77 -7.28
C LEU A 313 -7.08 1.96 -6.90
N VAL A 314 -6.63 2.04 -5.65
CA VAL A 314 -5.86 3.20 -5.16
C VAL A 314 -4.59 3.41 -5.99
N GLN A 315 -3.75 2.39 -6.13
CA GLN A 315 -2.48 2.49 -6.86
C GLN A 315 -2.71 2.73 -8.35
N SER A 316 -3.72 2.09 -8.92
CA SER A 316 -4.11 2.27 -10.31
C SER A 316 -4.57 3.70 -10.59
N MET A 317 -5.43 4.26 -9.74
CA MET A 317 -5.95 5.62 -9.91
C MET A 317 -4.85 6.68 -9.73
N ILE A 318 -3.94 6.54 -8.76
CA ILE A 318 -2.78 7.42 -8.63
C ILE A 318 -1.97 7.44 -9.93
N SER A 319 -1.71 6.26 -10.51
CA SER A 319 -0.98 6.15 -11.76
C SER A 319 -1.73 6.72 -12.96
N LYS A 320 -3.07 6.63 -12.99
CA LYS A 320 -3.91 7.19 -14.07
C LYS A 320 -3.97 8.71 -14.03
N PHE A 321 -4.10 9.31 -12.84
CA PHE A 321 -4.14 10.76 -12.69
C PHE A 321 -2.78 11.43 -12.86
N ALA A 322 -1.69 10.73 -12.52
CA ALA A 322 -0.34 11.28 -12.67
C ALA A 322 0.07 11.38 -14.15
N LYS A 323 0.79 12.45 -14.50
CA LYS A 323 1.50 12.55 -15.78
C LYS A 323 2.58 11.47 -15.86
N VAL A 324 2.95 11.04 -17.09
CA VAL A 324 3.88 9.91 -17.28
C VAL A 324 5.20 10.12 -16.54
N HIS A 325 5.83 11.29 -16.70
CA HIS A 325 7.08 11.63 -16.03
C HIS A 325 6.94 11.82 -14.50
N GLN A 326 5.72 11.96 -13.98
CA GLN A 326 5.44 12.19 -12.55
C GLN A 326 4.93 10.94 -11.83
N LYS A 327 4.59 9.84 -12.54
CA LYS A 327 3.99 8.64 -11.94
C LYS A 327 4.78 8.08 -10.75
N GLY A 328 6.10 7.95 -10.91
CA GLY A 328 6.96 7.45 -9.83
C GLY A 328 6.95 8.36 -8.60
N ALA A 329 7.02 9.68 -8.81
CA ALA A 329 6.98 10.65 -7.73
C ALA A 329 5.60 10.71 -7.05
N ALA A 330 4.50 10.67 -7.82
CA ALA A 330 3.14 10.65 -7.28
C ALA A 330 2.89 9.42 -6.41
N LEU A 331 3.27 8.22 -6.89
CA LEU A 331 3.19 6.99 -6.12
C LEU A 331 4.10 7.01 -4.88
N GLY A 332 5.31 7.56 -5.01
CA GLY A 332 6.25 7.73 -3.90
C GLY A 332 5.68 8.61 -2.79
N ILE A 333 5.16 9.79 -3.14
CA ILE A 333 4.52 10.72 -2.20
C ILE A 333 3.29 10.06 -1.55
N ALA A 334 2.39 9.47 -2.36
CA ALA A 334 1.18 8.83 -1.86
C ALA A 334 1.50 7.70 -0.87
N ASN A 335 2.50 6.89 -1.16
CA ASN A 335 2.91 5.80 -0.27
C ASN A 335 3.64 6.31 0.99
N SER A 336 4.46 7.37 0.89
CA SER A 336 5.09 7.98 2.07
C SER A 336 4.04 8.58 3.02
N VAL A 337 3.04 9.29 2.49
CA VAL A 337 1.92 9.82 3.29
C VAL A 337 1.09 8.67 3.89
N ALA A 338 0.84 7.61 3.13
CA ALA A 338 0.11 6.44 3.62
C ALA A 338 0.87 5.73 4.76
N TYR A 339 2.18 5.56 4.67
CA TYR A 339 2.98 5.02 5.77
C TYR A 339 2.97 5.92 7.01
N PHE A 340 3.04 7.23 6.81
CA PHE A 340 2.90 8.18 7.93
C PHE A 340 1.52 8.05 8.60
N MET A 341 0.45 7.95 7.83
CA MET A 341 -0.90 7.72 8.34
C MET A 341 -1.08 6.34 8.98
N THR A 342 -0.36 5.32 8.51
CA THR A 342 -0.27 4.02 9.17
C THR A 342 0.24 4.16 10.61
N PHE A 343 1.30 4.95 10.80
CA PHE A 343 1.81 5.25 12.14
C PHE A 343 0.80 6.02 12.99
N LEU A 344 0.23 7.10 12.43
CA LEU A 344 -0.75 7.91 13.15
C LEU A 344 -2.01 7.12 13.51
N GLY A 345 -2.51 6.26 12.63
CA GLY A 345 -3.70 5.43 12.88
C GLY A 345 -3.51 4.47 14.06
N GLY A 346 -2.36 3.82 14.14
CA GLY A 346 -2.01 2.98 15.30
C GLY A 346 -1.87 3.77 16.59
N THR A 347 -1.12 4.86 16.55
CA THR A 347 -0.90 5.76 17.69
C THR A 347 -2.22 6.36 18.20
N PHE A 348 -3.08 6.82 17.30
CA PHE A 348 -4.40 7.35 17.64
C PHE A 348 -5.30 6.29 18.28
N ALA A 349 -5.35 5.08 17.72
CA ALA A 349 -6.15 4.00 18.30
C ALA A 349 -5.67 3.63 19.69
N GLY A 350 -4.37 3.52 19.91
CA GLY A 350 -3.79 3.25 21.22
C GLY A 350 -4.09 4.36 22.24
N LEU A 351 -3.91 5.63 21.83
CA LEU A 351 -4.20 6.79 22.69
C LEU A 351 -5.67 6.83 23.13
N TYR A 352 -6.59 6.58 22.20
CA TYR A 352 -8.03 6.57 22.50
C TYR A 352 -8.44 5.44 23.45
N LEU A 353 -7.79 4.27 23.34
CA LEU A 353 -8.03 3.18 24.28
C LEU A 353 -7.61 3.54 25.70
N ASP A 354 -6.51 4.31 25.86
CA ASP A 354 -6.05 4.78 27.17
C ASP A 354 -7.06 5.73 27.84
N PHE A 355 -7.68 6.65 27.08
CA PHE A 355 -8.42 7.79 27.66
C PHE A 355 -9.93 7.73 27.53
N SER A 356 -10.48 7.07 26.50
CA SER A 356 -11.88 7.29 26.11
C SER A 356 -12.71 6.03 25.92
N GLY A 357 -12.06 4.87 25.88
CA GLY A 357 -12.73 3.59 25.74
C GLY A 357 -13.27 3.29 24.33
N ARG A 358 -13.86 2.09 24.19
CA ARG A 358 -14.25 1.48 22.92
C ARG A 358 -15.31 2.28 22.14
N ALA A 359 -16.36 2.71 22.82
CA ALA A 359 -17.47 3.41 22.16
C ALA A 359 -17.05 4.77 21.59
N ALA A 360 -16.28 5.54 22.36
CA ALA A 360 -15.78 6.84 21.92
C ALA A 360 -14.85 6.69 20.70
N LEU A 361 -13.98 5.68 20.70
CA LEU A 361 -13.09 5.39 19.57
C LEU A 361 -13.89 5.09 18.29
N GLY A 362 -14.88 4.17 18.37
CA GLY A 362 -15.69 3.78 17.21
C GLY A 362 -16.51 4.96 16.65
N LEU A 363 -17.12 5.77 17.52
CA LEU A 363 -17.86 6.96 17.11
C LEU A 363 -16.97 8.05 16.51
N THR A 364 -15.79 8.27 17.06
CA THR A 364 -14.84 9.27 16.54
C THR A 364 -14.33 8.86 15.15
N ILE A 365 -13.91 7.60 14.96
CA ILE A 365 -13.51 7.10 13.65
C ILE A 365 -14.68 7.13 12.66
N GLY A 366 -15.90 6.77 13.11
CA GLY A 366 -17.11 6.88 12.32
C GLY A 366 -17.38 8.32 11.87
N GLY A 367 -17.27 9.31 12.77
CA GLY A 367 -17.43 10.73 12.48
C GLY A 367 -16.40 11.25 11.46
N ILE A 368 -15.11 10.89 11.64
CA ILE A 368 -14.05 11.19 10.66
C ILE A 368 -14.40 10.54 9.31
N GLY A 369 -14.90 9.30 9.33
CA GLY A 369 -15.34 8.59 8.13
C GLY A 369 -16.49 9.31 7.40
N VAL A 370 -17.45 9.88 8.11
CA VAL A 370 -18.53 10.68 7.51
C VAL A 370 -17.96 11.94 6.84
N LEU A 371 -17.05 12.65 7.48
CA LEU A 371 -16.39 13.81 6.87
C LEU A 371 -15.61 13.41 5.62
N TRP A 372 -14.90 12.28 5.67
CA TRP A 372 -14.19 11.72 4.52
C TRP A 372 -15.15 11.33 3.38
N LEU A 373 -16.28 10.70 3.68
CA LEU A 373 -17.33 10.36 2.70
C LEU A 373 -17.87 11.61 2.00
N VAL A 374 -18.24 12.63 2.76
CA VAL A 374 -18.76 13.91 2.24
C VAL A 374 -17.70 14.57 1.35
N TRP A 375 -16.44 14.62 1.82
CA TRP A 375 -15.35 15.19 1.03
C TRP A 375 -15.14 14.42 -0.29
N THR A 376 -15.13 13.07 -0.25
CA THR A 376 -15.00 12.22 -1.44
C THR A 376 -16.16 12.44 -2.41
N ALA A 377 -17.38 12.52 -1.91
CA ALA A 377 -18.56 12.77 -2.73
C ALA A 377 -18.52 14.11 -3.46
N LEU A 378 -18.05 15.17 -2.79
CA LEU A 378 -18.04 16.54 -3.33
C LEU A 378 -16.82 16.83 -4.22
N LYS A 379 -15.64 16.32 -3.88
CA LYS A 379 -14.37 16.72 -4.51
C LYS A 379 -13.81 15.71 -5.49
N MET A 380 -14.06 14.41 -5.31
CA MET A 380 -13.53 13.40 -6.20
C MET A 380 -14.34 13.32 -7.49
N LYS A 381 -13.63 13.17 -8.62
CA LYS A 381 -14.21 12.86 -9.93
C LYS A 381 -13.75 11.49 -10.40
N ASN A 382 -14.53 10.80 -11.22
CA ASN A 382 -14.05 9.62 -11.93
C ASN A 382 -12.98 10.06 -12.95
N PRO A 383 -11.94 9.25 -13.18
CA PRO A 383 -10.94 9.58 -14.18
C PRO A 383 -11.57 9.58 -15.58
N LEU A 384 -11.08 10.45 -16.45
CA LEU A 384 -11.37 10.36 -17.86
C LEU A 384 -10.77 9.06 -18.42
N ARG A 385 -11.42 8.48 -19.41
CA ARG A 385 -10.86 7.33 -20.13
C ARG A 385 -9.77 7.84 -21.04
N TYR A 386 -8.53 7.49 -20.74
CA TYR A 386 -7.39 7.78 -21.59
C TYR A 386 -6.96 6.53 -22.33
N SER A 387 -6.68 6.68 -23.63
CA SER A 387 -5.99 5.71 -24.48
C SER A 387 -4.59 6.22 -24.83
N HIS A 388 -3.73 5.32 -25.22
CA HIS A 388 -2.38 5.65 -25.66
C HIS A 388 -2.26 5.31 -27.14
N LEU A 389 -1.95 6.31 -27.93
CA LEU A 389 -1.61 6.17 -29.33
C LEU A 389 -0.08 6.14 -29.43
N VAL A 390 0.46 5.10 -30.05
CA VAL A 390 1.91 4.92 -30.27
C VAL A 390 2.15 5.00 -31.76
N ILE A 391 2.93 5.99 -32.21
CA ILE A 391 3.24 6.22 -33.64
C ILE A 391 4.76 6.35 -33.79
N PRO A 392 5.37 5.84 -34.90
CA PRO A 392 6.77 6.08 -35.22
C PRO A 392 7.07 7.58 -35.26
N GLN A 393 8.19 8.01 -34.67
CA GLN A 393 8.56 9.42 -34.59
C GLN A 393 8.66 10.10 -35.97
N VAL A 394 9.06 9.36 -36.99
CA VAL A 394 9.21 9.85 -38.38
C VAL A 394 7.87 10.24 -39.03
N GLU A 395 6.75 9.68 -38.57
CA GLU A 395 5.41 9.92 -39.12
C GLU A 395 4.70 11.09 -38.44
N VAL A 396 5.24 11.65 -37.34
CA VAL A 396 4.56 12.67 -36.52
C VAL A 396 4.99 14.08 -36.95
N ASP A 397 4.00 14.92 -37.16
CA ASP A 397 4.15 16.37 -37.31
C ASP A 397 4.05 17.01 -35.90
N PHE A 398 5.18 17.43 -35.35
CA PHE A 398 5.25 18.00 -34.03
C PHE A 398 4.57 19.37 -33.89
N ASP A 399 4.51 20.15 -34.97
CA ASP A 399 3.84 21.45 -34.95
C ASP A 399 2.32 21.26 -34.86
N LYS A 400 1.77 20.30 -35.60
CA LYS A 400 0.35 19.92 -35.50
C LYS A 400 0.05 19.31 -34.11
N LEU A 401 0.94 18.47 -33.57
CA LEU A 401 0.77 17.85 -32.27
C LEU A 401 0.76 18.90 -31.13
N ASN A 402 1.67 19.87 -31.19
CA ASN A 402 1.72 20.98 -30.22
C ASN A 402 0.49 21.88 -30.32
N ALA A 403 -0.03 22.09 -31.53
CA ALA A 403 -1.27 22.89 -31.73
C ALA A 403 -2.53 22.20 -31.16
N LEU A 404 -2.52 20.87 -31.07
CA LEU A 404 -3.63 20.06 -30.52
C LEU A 404 -3.61 19.91 -28.99
N GLU A 405 -2.60 20.46 -28.29
CA GLU A 405 -2.30 20.21 -26.87
C GLU A 405 -3.31 20.83 -25.88
N SER A 406 -4.49 21.26 -26.30
CA SER A 406 -5.32 22.10 -25.43
C SER A 406 -6.53 21.46 -24.74
N GLU A 407 -7.23 20.44 -25.27
CA GLU A 407 -8.46 19.96 -24.61
C GLU A 407 -8.60 18.44 -24.43
N HIS A 408 -8.01 17.66 -25.32
CA HIS A 408 -8.25 16.22 -25.36
C HIS A 408 -6.96 15.37 -25.30
N ILE A 409 -5.79 16.01 -25.43
CA ILE A 409 -4.48 15.39 -25.26
C ILE A 409 -3.96 15.72 -23.86
N ALA A 410 -3.83 14.71 -23.02
CA ALA A 410 -3.35 14.88 -21.64
C ALA A 410 -1.84 15.15 -21.59
N GLU A 411 -1.08 14.47 -22.44
CA GLU A 411 0.37 14.61 -22.60
C GLU A 411 0.88 13.76 -23.78
N TRP A 412 2.05 14.09 -24.28
CA TRP A 412 2.80 13.26 -25.19
C TRP A 412 4.29 13.26 -24.83
N PHE A 413 5.02 12.22 -25.24
CA PHE A 413 6.46 12.10 -25.04
C PHE A 413 7.08 11.22 -26.11
N ILE A 414 8.40 11.38 -26.32
CA ILE A 414 9.18 10.57 -27.22
C ILE A 414 9.87 9.46 -26.44
N ASN A 415 9.69 8.22 -26.89
CA ASN A 415 10.51 7.10 -26.45
C ASN A 415 11.66 6.95 -27.43
N GLU A 416 12.84 7.50 -27.07
CA GLU A 416 14.03 7.47 -27.91
C GLU A 416 14.57 6.05 -28.14
N THR A 417 14.28 5.10 -27.22
CA THR A 417 14.75 3.72 -27.34
C THR A 417 13.97 2.93 -28.39
N GLU A 418 12.70 3.23 -28.57
CA GLU A 418 11.81 2.57 -29.53
C GLU A 418 11.51 3.47 -30.75
N GLU A 419 12.06 4.69 -30.77
CA GLU A 419 11.85 5.71 -31.81
C GLU A 419 10.36 6.01 -32.10
N VAL A 420 9.54 6.02 -31.02
CA VAL A 420 8.10 6.25 -31.11
C VAL A 420 7.66 7.46 -30.28
N VAL A 421 6.59 8.12 -30.75
CA VAL A 421 5.85 9.12 -29.98
C VAL A 421 4.66 8.45 -29.33
N VAL A 422 4.53 8.61 -28.03
CA VAL A 422 3.40 8.10 -27.23
C VAL A 422 2.53 9.29 -26.86
N ILE A 423 1.26 9.25 -27.28
CA ILE A 423 0.27 10.31 -27.04
C ILE A 423 -0.83 9.74 -26.17
N LYS A 424 -1.04 10.36 -25.01
CA LYS A 424 -2.14 10.04 -24.09
C LYS A 424 -3.31 10.98 -24.36
N TYR A 425 -4.42 10.44 -24.83
CA TYR A 425 -5.58 11.21 -25.22
C TYR A 425 -6.88 10.69 -24.60
N ALA A 426 -7.89 11.56 -24.45
CA ALA A 426 -9.21 11.21 -23.93
C ALA A 426 -10.00 10.44 -24.99
N SER A 427 -10.12 9.11 -24.82
CA SER A 427 -10.78 8.21 -25.79
C SER A 427 -12.30 8.39 -25.88
N GLU A 428 -12.90 9.14 -24.96
CA GLU A 428 -14.33 9.52 -25.02
C GLU A 428 -14.56 10.75 -25.92
N ALA A 429 -13.51 11.52 -26.21
CA ALA A 429 -13.58 12.76 -26.98
C ALA A 429 -12.89 12.68 -28.33
N LEU A 430 -11.95 11.76 -28.53
CA LEU A 430 -11.17 11.59 -29.75
C LEU A 430 -11.09 10.11 -30.12
N GLU A 431 -11.44 9.78 -31.37
CA GLU A 431 -11.17 8.47 -31.95
C GLU A 431 -9.70 8.36 -32.39
N GLU A 432 -9.12 7.16 -32.24
CA GLU A 432 -7.70 6.91 -32.52
C GLU A 432 -7.31 7.25 -33.96
N ASP A 433 -8.15 6.86 -34.94
CA ASP A 433 -7.86 7.10 -36.33
C ASP A 433 -7.99 8.62 -36.70
N ALA A 434 -8.96 9.30 -36.11
CA ALA A 434 -9.10 10.76 -36.29
C ALA A 434 -7.92 11.53 -35.66
N LEU A 435 -7.35 11.04 -34.57
CA LEU A 435 -6.14 11.61 -33.95
C LEU A 435 -4.91 11.35 -34.84
N LYS A 436 -4.76 10.12 -35.35
CA LYS A 436 -3.66 9.75 -36.26
C LYS A 436 -3.63 10.66 -37.50
N ASP A 437 -4.79 10.88 -38.14
CA ASP A 437 -4.89 11.71 -39.35
C ASP A 437 -4.55 13.18 -39.09
N LYS A 438 -4.87 13.69 -37.89
CA LYS A 438 -4.56 15.07 -37.52
C LYS A 438 -3.08 15.35 -37.26
N ILE A 439 -2.29 14.34 -36.87
CA ILE A 439 -0.89 14.49 -36.45
C ILE A 439 0.11 13.89 -37.44
N LYS A 440 -0.33 13.18 -38.46
CA LYS A 440 0.54 12.71 -39.54
C LYS A 440 1.12 13.88 -40.35
N LYS A 441 2.36 13.65 -40.80
CA LYS A 441 3.07 14.56 -41.74
C LYS A 441 2.33 14.69 -43.06
#